data_2f103e2a1a6ffaa7d44e1c2c956c918f
#
_entry.id   2f103e2a1a6ffaa7d44e1c2c956c918f
#
_cell.length_a   1.000
_cell.length_b   1.000
_cell.length_c   1.000
_cell.angle_alpha   90.00
_cell.angle_beta   90.00
_cell.angle_gamma   90.00
#
_symmetry.space_group_name_H-M   'P 1'
#
loop_
_entity.id
_entity.type
_entity.pdbx_description
1 polymer ?
#
loop_
_entity_poly.entity_id
_entity_poly.type
_entity_poly.pdbx_seq_one_letter_code
_entity_poly.pdbx_strand_id
1 'polypeptide(L)'
;MQDFANRTAMQDVSRQPQCQTFQKGLDFLEQNHDKDNWFLQIETFDPHEPFFAQPEYRSLFPDSYNGPFCDWPDYRPVNEEDSPELIQHLRHQYAAVLKLCDENLGKILDAMDSYDLWKDTMLIVNTDHGFLLSEHGQWAKCHCPFYGEVAHTPLFIWDPRSRRQNVRTSQLVQTIDLPATLLEYFGLPLFPDMEGKPLRPVIEQDVPVREGGLFGIFGGQVCCTDGTWVYMRSPLPDNPVSYTHLRAHETG
;
A
#
# COMPACT_ATOMS: atom_id res chain seq x y z
N MET A 1 25.65 -10.92 0.83
CA MET A 1 26.61 -10.01 0.13
C MET A 1 25.87 -8.92 -0.64
N GLN A 2 24.89 -9.24 -1.48
CA GLN A 2 24.14 -8.24 -2.27
C GLN A 2 23.32 -7.27 -1.40
N ASP A 3 22.61 -7.75 -0.40
CA ASP A 3 21.85 -6.94 0.54
C ASP A 3 22.72 -5.90 1.25
N PHE A 4 23.87 -6.31 1.76
CA PHE A 4 24.81 -5.40 2.39
C PHE A 4 25.30 -4.29 1.44
N ALA A 5 25.59 -4.63 0.17
CA ALA A 5 26.00 -3.65 -0.83
C ALA A 5 24.85 -2.66 -1.14
N ASN A 6 23.62 -3.16 -1.25
CA ASN A 6 22.45 -2.32 -1.48
C ASN A 6 22.21 -1.35 -0.31
N ARG A 7 22.25 -1.84 0.94
CA ARG A 7 22.10 -1.01 2.14
C ARG A 7 23.21 0.05 2.26
N THR A 8 24.43 -0.28 1.87
CA THR A 8 25.52 0.71 1.84
C THR A 8 25.24 1.81 0.82
N ALA A 9 24.72 1.46 -0.35
CA ALA A 9 24.34 2.46 -1.36
C ALA A 9 23.16 3.34 -0.89
N MET A 10 22.17 2.74 -0.24
CA MET A 10 20.97 3.42 0.26
C MET A 10 21.21 4.28 1.52
N GLN A 11 22.42 4.33 2.08
CA GLN A 11 22.74 5.31 3.13
C GLN A 11 22.56 6.76 2.64
N ASP A 12 22.76 6.99 1.36
CA ASP A 12 22.34 8.24 0.70
C ASP A 12 20.85 8.09 0.31
N VAL A 13 19.97 8.87 0.92
CA VAL A 13 18.52 8.82 0.71
C VAL A 13 18.13 9.01 -0.76
N SER A 14 18.89 9.80 -1.52
CA SER A 14 18.63 10.02 -2.95
C SER A 14 18.79 8.74 -3.79
N ARG A 15 19.50 7.75 -3.25
CA ARG A 15 19.74 6.45 -3.89
C ARG A 15 18.75 5.39 -3.45
N GLN A 16 17.85 5.71 -2.53
CA GLN A 16 16.76 4.82 -2.15
C GLN A 16 15.83 4.60 -3.35
N PRO A 17 15.44 3.35 -3.67
CA PRO A 17 14.61 3.07 -4.84
C PRO A 17 13.34 3.89 -4.91
N GLN A 18 12.62 4.03 -3.78
CA GLN A 18 11.41 4.86 -3.76
C GLN A 18 11.71 6.32 -4.11
N CYS A 19 12.78 6.92 -3.56
CA CYS A 19 13.13 8.31 -3.85
C CYS A 19 13.45 8.52 -5.34
N GLN A 20 14.14 7.55 -5.96
CA GLN A 20 14.40 7.60 -7.40
C GLN A 20 13.12 7.44 -8.23
N THR A 21 12.20 6.60 -7.80
CA THR A 21 10.90 6.41 -8.47
C THR A 21 10.06 7.68 -8.39
N PHE A 22 9.96 8.28 -7.20
CA PHE A 22 9.26 9.55 -7.03
C PHE A 22 9.90 10.68 -7.81
N GLN A 23 11.25 10.75 -7.87
CA GLN A 23 11.95 11.75 -8.67
C GLN A 23 11.58 11.64 -10.15
N LYS A 24 11.54 10.42 -10.71
CA LYS A 24 11.09 10.22 -12.10
C LYS A 24 9.65 10.63 -12.33
N GLY A 25 8.79 10.43 -11.32
CA GLY A 25 7.41 10.93 -11.36
C GLY A 25 7.35 12.46 -11.39
N LEU A 26 8.16 13.12 -10.56
CA LEU A 26 8.29 14.58 -10.56
C LEU A 26 8.86 15.12 -11.90
N ASP A 27 9.87 14.47 -12.44
CA ASP A 27 10.44 14.82 -13.75
C ASP A 27 9.37 14.70 -14.87
N PHE A 28 8.49 13.68 -14.79
CA PHE A 28 7.36 13.56 -15.71
C PHE A 28 6.36 14.69 -15.54
N LEU A 29 6.00 15.04 -14.32
CA LEU A 29 5.06 16.14 -14.03
C LEU A 29 5.63 17.48 -14.53
N GLU A 30 6.92 17.76 -14.28
CA GLU A 30 7.58 18.97 -14.78
C GLU A 30 7.47 19.11 -16.30
N GLN A 31 7.61 17.99 -17.04
CA GLN A 31 7.61 17.98 -18.50
C GLN A 31 6.21 17.93 -19.14
N ASN A 32 5.18 17.56 -18.37
CA ASN A 32 3.86 17.25 -18.92
C ASN A 32 2.68 17.95 -18.22
N HIS A 33 2.91 18.76 -17.18
CA HIS A 33 1.83 19.43 -16.43
C HIS A 33 0.94 20.34 -17.29
N ASP A 34 1.48 20.84 -18.42
CA ASP A 34 0.77 21.69 -19.39
C ASP A 34 0.10 20.91 -20.53
N LYS A 35 0.22 19.59 -20.51
CA LYS A 35 -0.36 18.68 -21.51
C LYS A 35 -1.60 17.99 -20.98
N ASP A 36 -2.36 17.41 -21.88
CA ASP A 36 -3.62 16.70 -21.58
C ASP A 36 -3.50 15.20 -21.89
N ASN A 37 -4.44 14.41 -21.37
CA ASN A 37 -4.58 12.98 -21.64
C ASN A 37 -3.38 12.11 -21.27
N TRP A 38 -2.69 12.42 -20.17
CA TRP A 38 -1.63 11.58 -19.64
C TRP A 38 -2.10 10.74 -18.45
N PHE A 39 -1.44 9.62 -18.24
CA PHE A 39 -1.55 8.76 -17.07
C PHE A 39 -0.16 8.53 -16.49
N LEU A 40 0.00 8.79 -15.20
CA LEU A 40 1.22 8.56 -14.45
C LEU A 40 0.94 7.60 -13.30
N GLN A 41 1.67 6.49 -13.24
CA GLN A 41 1.71 5.61 -12.09
C GLN A 41 3.08 5.68 -11.43
N ILE A 42 3.11 6.01 -10.14
CA ILE A 42 4.31 5.99 -9.31
C ILE A 42 4.13 4.83 -8.33
N GLU A 43 4.86 3.75 -8.55
CA GLU A 43 4.77 2.53 -7.77
C GLU A 43 6.09 2.29 -7.04
N THR A 44 6.01 2.07 -5.74
CA THR A 44 7.16 1.81 -4.87
C THR A 44 6.88 0.62 -3.97
N PHE A 45 7.92 -0.09 -3.55
CA PHE A 45 7.78 -1.20 -2.61
C PHE A 45 7.55 -0.73 -1.18
N ASP A 46 8.20 0.37 -0.77
CA ASP A 46 8.09 0.85 0.61
C ASP A 46 6.64 1.26 0.95
N PRO A 47 6.20 0.99 2.19
CA PRO A 47 6.96 0.55 3.37
C PRO A 47 7.11 -0.98 3.51
N HIS A 48 7.32 -1.73 2.44
CA HIS A 48 7.57 -3.18 2.45
C HIS A 48 8.85 -3.52 3.25
N GLU A 49 8.92 -4.68 3.87
CA GLU A 49 10.13 -5.19 4.50
C GLU A 49 11.23 -5.50 3.46
N PRO A 50 12.51 -5.37 3.80
CA PRO A 50 13.08 -4.96 5.10
C PRO A 50 12.81 -3.48 5.41
N PHE A 51 12.50 -3.17 6.67
CA PHE A 51 12.18 -1.81 7.11
C PHE A 51 13.46 -0.97 7.25
N PHE A 52 14.14 -0.76 6.14
CA PHE A 52 15.37 -0.01 6.09
C PHE A 52 15.10 1.48 5.88
N ALA A 53 15.47 2.29 6.86
CA ALA A 53 15.46 3.74 6.77
C ALA A 53 16.81 4.31 7.22
N GLN A 54 17.17 5.49 6.72
CA GLN A 54 18.40 6.18 7.10
C GLN A 54 18.31 6.65 8.57
N PRO A 55 19.47 6.94 9.20
CA PRO A 55 19.52 7.33 10.62
C PRO A 55 18.64 8.52 10.98
N GLU A 56 18.49 9.51 10.10
CA GLU A 56 17.65 10.69 10.30
C GLU A 56 16.18 10.32 10.49
N TYR A 57 15.65 9.36 9.72
CA TYR A 57 14.27 8.90 9.87
C TYR A 57 14.09 8.03 11.11
N ARG A 58 15.04 7.13 11.37
CA ARG A 58 15.00 6.28 12.57
C ARG A 58 15.08 7.08 13.86
N SER A 59 15.83 8.18 13.87
CA SER A 59 15.95 9.04 15.05
C SER A 59 14.64 9.74 15.46
N LEU A 60 13.65 9.81 14.55
CA LEU A 60 12.31 10.31 14.86
C LEU A 60 11.49 9.35 15.73
N PHE A 61 11.89 8.07 15.75
CA PHE A 61 11.20 6.99 16.46
C PHE A 61 12.18 6.23 17.36
N PRO A 62 12.69 6.86 18.44
CA PRO A 62 13.67 6.24 19.32
C PRO A 62 13.05 5.08 20.11
N ASP A 63 13.81 4.01 20.31
CA ASP A 63 13.43 2.86 21.13
C ASP A 63 14.57 2.41 22.05
N SER A 64 14.28 1.46 22.92
CA SER A 64 15.21 0.91 23.91
C SER A 64 15.79 -0.45 23.50
N TYR A 65 15.53 -0.91 22.30
CA TYR A 65 15.98 -2.20 21.83
C TYR A 65 17.51 -2.25 21.67
N ASN A 66 18.14 -3.22 22.33
CA ASN A 66 19.59 -3.44 22.31
C ASN A 66 19.97 -4.86 21.85
N GLY A 67 19.02 -5.58 21.24
CA GLY A 67 19.22 -6.92 20.72
C GLY A 67 19.96 -6.95 19.36
N PRO A 68 20.03 -8.11 18.73
CA PRO A 68 20.58 -8.25 17.38
C PRO A 68 19.85 -7.36 16.37
N PHE A 69 20.56 -6.95 15.31
CA PHE A 69 19.95 -6.18 14.24
C PHE A 69 18.74 -6.93 13.66
N CYS A 70 17.59 -6.26 13.59
CA CYS A 70 16.35 -6.79 13.09
C CYS A 70 15.54 -5.68 12.43
N ASP A 71 15.31 -5.78 11.12
CA ASP A 71 14.43 -4.89 10.34
C ASP A 71 13.49 -5.68 9.41
N TRP A 72 13.45 -6.99 9.60
CA TRP A 72 12.62 -7.91 8.83
C TRP A 72 12.05 -8.98 9.77
N PRO A 73 10.80 -8.86 10.22
CA PRO A 73 10.18 -9.89 11.04
C PRO A 73 9.91 -11.15 10.23
N ASP A 74 10.09 -12.31 10.85
CA ASP A 74 9.72 -13.58 10.25
C ASP A 74 8.21 -13.70 10.03
N TYR A 75 7.80 -14.45 9.00
CA TYR A 75 6.41 -14.76 8.70
C TYR A 75 5.91 -15.91 9.58
N ARG A 76 5.55 -15.59 10.82
CA ARG A 76 5.16 -16.57 11.84
C ARG A 76 4.26 -15.97 12.91
N PRO A 77 3.62 -16.78 13.77
CA PRO A 77 3.05 -16.28 15.01
C PRO A 77 4.12 -15.65 15.92
N VAL A 78 3.69 -14.66 16.71
CA VAL A 78 4.49 -14.11 17.81
C VAL A 78 4.82 -15.22 18.81
N ASN A 79 6.04 -15.27 19.31
CA ASN A 79 6.50 -16.27 20.28
C ASN A 79 7.26 -15.62 21.45
N GLU A 80 7.83 -16.44 22.33
CA GLU A 80 8.52 -15.99 23.56
C GLU A 80 9.83 -15.23 23.27
N GLU A 81 10.39 -15.34 22.06
CA GLU A 81 11.60 -14.60 21.64
C GLU A 81 11.28 -13.15 21.26
N ASP A 82 10.01 -12.86 20.96
CA ASP A 82 9.56 -11.52 20.57
C ASP A 82 9.30 -10.65 21.81
N SER A 83 10.38 -10.11 22.38
CA SER A 83 10.23 -9.20 23.53
C SER A 83 9.41 -7.95 23.17
N PRO A 84 8.77 -7.29 24.15
CA PRO A 84 8.08 -6.03 23.92
C PRO A 84 8.97 -4.96 23.27
N GLU A 85 10.27 -4.95 23.60
CA GLU A 85 11.26 -4.03 23.03
C GLU A 85 11.52 -4.33 21.54
N LEU A 86 11.62 -5.61 21.17
CA LEU A 86 11.76 -6.01 19.75
C LEU A 86 10.52 -5.64 18.94
N ILE A 87 9.32 -5.91 19.48
CA ILE A 87 8.06 -5.55 18.84
C ILE A 87 8.01 -4.04 18.60
N GLN A 88 8.33 -3.24 19.61
CA GLN A 88 8.34 -1.78 19.48
C GLN A 88 9.41 -1.31 18.50
N HIS A 89 10.59 -1.93 18.50
CA HIS A 89 11.66 -1.65 17.55
C HIS A 89 11.20 -1.82 16.11
N LEU A 90 10.61 -2.96 15.77
CA LEU A 90 10.11 -3.23 14.41
C LEU A 90 9.00 -2.26 13.98
N ARG A 91 8.10 -1.90 14.89
CA ARG A 91 7.10 -0.84 14.66
C ARG A 91 7.74 0.51 14.37
N HIS A 92 8.79 0.86 15.07
CA HIS A 92 9.54 2.11 14.86
C HIS A 92 10.32 2.10 13.54
N GLN A 93 10.91 0.95 13.16
CA GLN A 93 11.55 0.81 11.85
C GLN A 93 10.51 0.98 10.71
N TYR A 94 9.35 0.33 10.81
CA TYR A 94 8.24 0.53 9.87
C TYR A 94 7.81 1.99 9.80
N ALA A 95 7.61 2.65 10.94
CA ALA A 95 7.21 4.05 11.00
C ALA A 95 8.26 4.98 10.34
N ALA A 96 9.55 4.67 10.48
CA ALA A 96 10.63 5.42 9.85
C ALA A 96 10.59 5.32 8.32
N VAL A 97 10.33 4.12 7.78
CA VAL A 97 10.15 3.93 6.32
C VAL A 97 8.88 4.64 5.84
N LEU A 98 7.78 4.53 6.59
CA LEU A 98 6.52 5.21 6.27
C LEU A 98 6.67 6.74 6.26
N LYS A 99 7.51 7.29 7.15
CA LYS A 99 7.82 8.73 7.16
C LYS A 99 8.52 9.16 5.86
N LEU A 100 9.41 8.36 5.33
CA LEU A 100 10.04 8.62 4.03
C LEU A 100 9.02 8.53 2.88
N CYS A 101 8.06 7.59 2.93
CA CYS A 101 6.95 7.52 1.96
C CYS A 101 6.11 8.81 2.01
N ASP A 102 5.75 9.27 3.21
CA ASP A 102 4.99 10.49 3.44
C ASP A 102 5.69 11.73 2.84
N GLU A 103 6.99 11.87 3.06
CA GLU A 103 7.77 12.99 2.49
C GLU A 103 7.85 12.96 0.96
N ASN A 104 7.98 11.78 0.38
CA ASN A 104 7.98 11.65 -1.07
C ASN A 104 6.59 11.93 -1.67
N LEU A 105 5.52 11.48 -1.02
CA LEU A 105 4.16 11.85 -1.41
C LEU A 105 3.96 13.37 -1.29
N GLY A 106 4.47 13.99 -0.21
CA GLY A 106 4.43 15.44 -0.03
C GLY A 106 4.98 16.21 -1.23
N LYS A 107 6.09 15.76 -1.82
CA LYS A 107 6.67 16.38 -3.04
C LYS A 107 5.72 16.32 -4.24
N ILE A 108 4.95 15.23 -4.38
CA ILE A 108 3.92 15.14 -5.43
C ILE A 108 2.79 16.12 -5.16
N LEU A 109 2.34 16.25 -3.90
CA LEU A 109 1.30 17.22 -3.53
C LEU A 109 1.78 18.65 -3.78
N ASP A 110 3.03 18.98 -3.45
CA ASP A 110 3.65 20.28 -3.74
C ASP A 110 3.71 20.55 -5.26
N ALA A 111 3.97 19.54 -6.08
CA ALA A 111 3.92 19.66 -7.53
C ALA A 111 2.49 19.87 -8.05
N MET A 112 1.50 19.15 -7.46
CA MET A 112 0.08 19.36 -7.76
C MET A 112 -0.35 20.81 -7.50
N ASP A 113 0.10 21.39 -6.37
CA ASP A 113 -0.13 22.79 -6.02
C ASP A 113 0.59 23.74 -6.99
N SER A 114 1.88 23.52 -7.23
CA SER A 114 2.74 24.41 -8.02
C SER A 114 2.32 24.50 -9.49
N TYR A 115 1.81 23.41 -10.05
CA TYR A 115 1.36 23.33 -11.44
C TYR A 115 -0.15 23.48 -11.60
N ASP A 116 -0.89 23.79 -10.52
CA ASP A 116 -2.36 23.95 -10.53
C ASP A 116 -3.09 22.72 -11.11
N LEU A 117 -2.60 21.51 -10.77
CA LEU A 117 -3.14 20.26 -11.32
C LEU A 117 -4.47 19.83 -10.67
N TRP A 118 -4.80 20.34 -9.50
CA TRP A 118 -6.06 20.01 -8.82
C TRP A 118 -7.33 20.34 -9.63
N LYS A 119 -7.22 21.21 -10.62
CA LYS A 119 -8.35 21.66 -11.45
C LYS A 119 -8.85 20.59 -12.42
N ASP A 120 -7.96 19.71 -12.91
CA ASP A 120 -8.22 18.79 -14.03
C ASP A 120 -7.54 17.42 -13.91
N THR A 121 -6.73 17.19 -12.87
CA THR A 121 -6.02 15.93 -12.67
C THR A 121 -6.61 15.16 -11.49
N MET A 122 -6.95 13.89 -11.71
CA MET A 122 -7.33 12.95 -10.65
C MET A 122 -6.07 12.44 -9.95
N LEU A 123 -6.07 12.44 -8.62
CA LEU A 123 -5.03 11.79 -7.81
C LEU A 123 -5.64 10.62 -7.04
N ILE A 124 -5.00 9.45 -7.15
CA ILE A 124 -5.33 8.26 -6.38
C ILE A 124 -4.08 7.85 -5.58
N VAL A 125 -4.23 7.68 -4.27
CA VAL A 125 -3.18 7.15 -3.39
C VAL A 125 -3.74 5.90 -2.72
N ASN A 126 -3.06 4.77 -2.91
CA ASN A 126 -3.48 3.47 -2.39
C ASN A 126 -2.28 2.56 -2.14
N THR A 127 -2.55 1.42 -1.52
CA THR A 127 -1.62 0.28 -1.43
C THR A 127 -2.38 -1.02 -1.73
N ASP A 128 -1.65 -2.09 -2.02
CA ASP A 128 -2.19 -3.41 -2.35
C ASP A 128 -2.66 -4.18 -1.11
N HIS A 129 -1.89 -4.16 -0.04
CA HIS A 129 -2.19 -4.79 1.25
C HIS A 129 -1.44 -4.11 2.38
N GLY A 130 -1.82 -4.44 3.63
CA GLY A 130 -1.11 -4.02 4.81
C GLY A 130 -0.18 -5.11 5.36
N PHE A 131 0.21 -4.97 6.63
CA PHE A 131 1.19 -5.80 7.30
C PHE A 131 0.88 -5.87 8.80
N LEU A 132 1.06 -7.05 9.42
CA LEU A 132 0.92 -7.24 10.86
C LEU A 132 2.26 -7.02 11.56
N LEU A 133 2.25 -6.14 12.54
CA LEU A 133 3.38 -5.81 13.40
C LEU A 133 3.11 -6.28 14.83
N SER A 134 2.82 -7.57 15.00
CA SER A 134 2.40 -8.29 16.21
C SER A 134 0.91 -8.21 16.56
N GLU A 135 0.08 -7.51 15.80
CA GLU A 135 -1.37 -7.54 16.01
C GLU A 135 -1.88 -8.98 15.87
N HIS A 136 -2.90 -9.33 16.65
CA HIS A 136 -3.50 -10.68 16.71
C HIS A 136 -2.50 -11.80 17.02
N GLY A 137 -1.33 -11.46 17.62
CA GLY A 137 -0.26 -12.42 17.88
C GLY A 137 0.42 -12.95 16.61
N GLN A 138 0.45 -12.15 15.55
CA GLN A 138 1.01 -12.54 14.26
C GLN A 138 2.01 -11.49 13.74
N TRP A 139 3.00 -11.95 13.00
CA TRP A 139 3.89 -11.12 12.22
C TRP A 139 3.57 -11.23 10.74
N ALA A 140 3.84 -10.16 10.00
CA ALA A 140 3.83 -10.15 8.54
C ALA A 140 2.43 -10.36 7.89
N LYS A 141 2.36 -11.15 6.85
CA LYS A 141 1.21 -11.33 5.96
C LYS A 141 1.20 -12.76 5.38
N CYS A 142 0.20 -13.14 4.64
CA CYS A 142 0.12 -14.37 3.82
C CYS A 142 -0.06 -15.69 4.58
N HIS A 143 0.46 -15.88 5.77
CA HIS A 143 0.40 -17.14 6.52
C HIS A 143 -0.72 -17.17 7.58
N CYS A 144 -1.33 -16.03 7.87
CA CYS A 144 -2.36 -15.85 8.90
C CYS A 144 -3.70 -15.44 8.28
N PRO A 145 -4.80 -15.41 9.05
CA PRO A 145 -6.06 -14.84 8.60
C PRO A 145 -5.91 -13.40 8.13
N PHE A 146 -6.70 -13.00 7.13
CA PHE A 146 -6.68 -11.63 6.59
C PHE A 146 -7.44 -10.68 7.52
N TYR A 147 -6.75 -10.22 8.56
CA TYR A 147 -7.26 -9.18 9.47
C TYR A 147 -7.38 -7.82 8.78
N GLY A 148 -8.06 -6.89 9.44
CA GLY A 148 -8.27 -5.54 8.94
C GLY A 148 -6.97 -4.82 8.59
N GLU A 149 -5.92 -5.03 9.39
CA GLU A 149 -4.59 -4.44 9.18
C GLU A 149 -3.94 -4.86 7.87
N VAL A 150 -4.33 -6.02 7.32
CA VAL A 150 -3.82 -6.51 6.03
C VAL A 150 -4.77 -6.16 4.89
N ALA A 151 -6.08 -6.27 5.10
CA ALA A 151 -7.07 -6.20 4.01
C ALA A 151 -7.76 -4.84 3.87
N HIS A 152 -7.89 -4.06 4.96
CA HIS A 152 -8.52 -2.75 4.95
C HIS A 152 -7.46 -1.66 4.70
N THR A 153 -7.03 -1.56 3.45
CA THR A 153 -5.96 -0.68 3.02
C THR A 153 -6.43 0.78 2.84
N PRO A 154 -5.53 1.76 3.03
CA PRO A 154 -5.85 3.16 2.76
C PRO A 154 -6.13 3.38 1.27
N LEU A 155 -7.16 4.19 0.99
CA LEU A 155 -7.48 4.67 -0.34
C LEU A 155 -7.92 6.14 -0.25
N PHE A 156 -7.19 7.01 -0.94
CA PHE A 156 -7.52 8.43 -1.06
C PHE A 156 -7.70 8.77 -2.52
N ILE A 157 -8.79 9.46 -2.85
CA ILE A 157 -9.09 9.88 -4.21
C ILE A 157 -9.46 11.37 -4.21
N TRP A 158 -8.74 12.14 -5.01
CA TRP A 158 -9.18 13.44 -5.48
C TRP A 158 -9.73 13.30 -6.90
N ASP A 159 -10.97 13.70 -7.12
CA ASP A 159 -11.60 13.76 -8.44
C ASP A 159 -11.97 15.22 -8.75
N PRO A 160 -11.29 15.86 -9.72
CA PRO A 160 -11.54 17.27 -10.05
C PRO A 160 -12.97 17.54 -10.56
N ARG A 161 -13.68 16.51 -11.01
CA ARG A 161 -15.06 16.62 -11.48
C ARG A 161 -16.03 16.84 -10.32
N SER A 162 -15.79 16.18 -9.18
CA SER A 162 -16.61 16.31 -7.98
C SER A 162 -16.18 17.45 -7.06
N ARG A 163 -14.88 17.69 -6.95
CA ARG A 163 -14.24 18.66 -6.05
C ARG A 163 -14.61 18.52 -4.57
N ARG A 164 -15.07 17.33 -4.17
CA ARG A 164 -15.42 17.07 -2.76
C ARG A 164 -14.15 16.95 -1.93
N GLN A 165 -14.14 17.61 -0.78
CA GLN A 165 -13.02 17.66 0.14
C GLN A 165 -13.47 17.27 1.56
N ASN A 166 -12.55 16.75 2.36
CA ASN A 166 -12.77 16.39 3.76
C ASN A 166 -13.92 15.39 3.96
N VAL A 167 -14.12 14.49 2.98
CA VAL A 167 -15.16 13.46 3.02
C VAL A 167 -14.53 12.13 3.36
N ARG A 168 -15.15 11.42 4.30
CA ARG A 168 -14.90 10.00 4.52
C ARG A 168 -16.17 9.23 4.14
N THR A 169 -16.00 8.12 3.46
CA THR A 169 -17.09 7.19 3.14
C THR A 169 -16.84 5.85 3.82
N SER A 170 -17.92 5.17 4.17
CA SER A 170 -17.91 3.77 4.62
C SER A 170 -18.34 2.80 3.52
N GLN A 171 -18.55 3.28 2.31
CA GLN A 171 -18.96 2.43 1.20
C GLN A 171 -17.85 1.42 0.84
N LEU A 172 -18.26 0.18 0.60
CA LEU A 172 -17.33 -0.86 0.18
C LEU A 172 -16.79 -0.58 -1.22
N VAL A 173 -15.46 -0.58 -1.32
CA VAL A 173 -14.72 -0.47 -2.57
C VAL A 173 -13.60 -1.51 -2.58
N GLN A 174 -13.12 -1.86 -3.76
CA GLN A 174 -12.02 -2.80 -3.93
C GLN A 174 -10.98 -2.25 -4.91
N THR A 175 -9.76 -2.72 -4.83
CA THR A 175 -8.68 -2.29 -5.76
C THR A 175 -9.02 -2.59 -7.22
N ILE A 176 -9.82 -3.62 -7.51
CA ILE A 176 -10.32 -3.92 -8.87
C ILE A 176 -11.22 -2.80 -9.44
N ASP A 177 -11.72 -1.91 -8.60
CA ASP A 177 -12.55 -0.77 -9.04
C ASP A 177 -11.70 0.38 -9.60
N LEU A 178 -10.41 0.42 -9.28
CA LEU A 178 -9.52 1.48 -9.74
C LEU A 178 -9.33 1.48 -11.26
N PRO A 179 -9.05 0.34 -11.93
CA PRO A 179 -9.00 0.31 -13.40
C PRO A 179 -10.31 0.73 -14.05
N ALA A 180 -11.46 0.31 -13.50
CA ALA A 180 -12.77 0.71 -14.01
C ALA A 180 -13.01 2.22 -13.84
N THR A 181 -12.58 2.79 -12.71
CA THR A 181 -12.65 4.22 -12.42
C THR A 181 -11.78 5.03 -13.38
N LEU A 182 -10.57 4.56 -13.67
CA LEU A 182 -9.66 5.22 -14.61
C LEU A 182 -10.22 5.19 -16.05
N LEU A 183 -10.74 4.04 -16.51
CA LEU A 183 -11.38 3.96 -17.83
C LEU A 183 -12.56 4.94 -17.93
N GLU A 184 -13.42 4.97 -16.91
CA GLU A 184 -14.55 5.91 -16.85
C GLU A 184 -14.07 7.36 -16.84
N TYR A 185 -13.01 7.67 -16.10
CA TYR A 185 -12.44 9.01 -16.04
C TYR A 185 -11.95 9.50 -17.40
N PHE A 186 -11.30 8.64 -18.17
CA PHE A 186 -10.84 8.93 -19.54
C PHE A 186 -11.94 8.79 -20.61
N GLY A 187 -13.18 8.52 -20.23
CA GLY A 187 -14.29 8.33 -21.18
C GLY A 187 -14.17 7.09 -22.05
N LEU A 188 -13.43 6.10 -21.59
CA LEU A 188 -13.22 4.83 -22.29
C LEU A 188 -14.25 3.79 -21.85
N PRO A 189 -14.66 2.88 -22.75
CA PRO A 189 -15.58 1.81 -22.39
C PRO A 189 -14.93 0.80 -21.46
N LEU A 190 -15.72 0.25 -20.52
CA LEU A 190 -15.28 -0.87 -19.69
C LEU A 190 -15.20 -2.14 -20.53
N PHE A 191 -14.28 -3.03 -20.18
CA PHE A 191 -14.21 -4.35 -20.78
C PHE A 191 -15.38 -5.23 -20.31
N PRO A 192 -15.95 -6.10 -21.20
CA PRO A 192 -17.12 -6.93 -20.86
C PRO A 192 -16.92 -7.89 -19.68
N ASP A 193 -15.69 -8.32 -19.42
CA ASP A 193 -15.29 -9.25 -18.37
C ASP A 193 -14.74 -8.54 -17.11
N MET A 194 -14.86 -7.21 -17.05
CA MET A 194 -14.38 -6.42 -15.91
C MET A 194 -15.38 -6.48 -14.75
N GLU A 195 -14.95 -7.01 -13.62
CA GLU A 195 -15.75 -7.10 -12.38
C GLU A 195 -15.69 -5.82 -11.53
N GLY A 196 -14.66 -5.00 -11.73
CA GLY A 196 -14.51 -3.69 -11.07
C GLY A 196 -15.58 -2.71 -11.54
N LYS A 197 -15.97 -1.79 -10.67
CA LYS A 197 -17.00 -0.79 -10.92
C LYS A 197 -16.42 0.62 -10.76
N PRO A 198 -16.77 1.58 -11.64
CA PRO A 198 -16.34 2.96 -11.47
C PRO A 198 -16.79 3.53 -10.12
N LEU A 199 -15.87 4.20 -9.42
CA LEU A 199 -16.12 4.75 -8.08
C LEU A 199 -16.76 6.14 -8.10
N ARG A 200 -17.06 6.71 -9.26
CA ARG A 200 -17.69 8.03 -9.37
C ARG A 200 -18.96 8.18 -8.52
N PRO A 201 -19.91 7.19 -8.46
CA PRO A 201 -21.09 7.31 -7.58
C PRO A 201 -20.74 7.42 -6.10
N VAL A 202 -19.70 6.70 -5.63
CA VAL A 202 -19.20 6.80 -4.27
C VAL A 202 -18.58 8.18 -4.04
N ILE A 203 -17.71 8.62 -4.95
CA ILE A 203 -16.98 9.89 -4.84
C ILE A 203 -17.93 11.09 -4.85
N GLU A 204 -18.89 11.14 -5.76
CA GLU A 204 -19.78 12.30 -5.93
C GLU A 204 -20.93 12.34 -4.93
N GLN A 205 -21.51 11.19 -4.59
CA GLN A 205 -22.82 11.12 -3.94
C GLN A 205 -22.87 10.19 -2.72
N ASP A 206 -21.78 9.50 -2.40
CA ASP A 206 -21.71 8.45 -1.36
C ASP A 206 -22.68 7.30 -1.63
N VAL A 207 -22.93 6.98 -2.90
CA VAL A 207 -23.80 5.88 -3.33
C VAL A 207 -22.98 4.61 -3.47
N PRO A 208 -23.37 3.49 -2.82
CA PRO A 208 -22.62 2.24 -2.88
C PRO A 208 -22.60 1.66 -4.30
N VAL A 209 -21.46 1.11 -4.70
CA VAL A 209 -21.27 0.39 -5.96
C VAL A 209 -21.32 -1.12 -5.77
N ARG A 210 -21.28 -1.60 -4.51
CA ARG A 210 -21.36 -3.02 -4.15
C ARG A 210 -21.93 -3.22 -2.75
N GLU A 211 -22.53 -4.39 -2.51
CA GLU A 211 -23.06 -4.80 -1.21
C GLU A 211 -22.06 -5.67 -0.42
N GLY A 212 -21.07 -6.24 -1.10
CA GLY A 212 -20.03 -7.07 -0.49
C GLY A 212 -18.70 -6.97 -1.22
N GLY A 213 -17.62 -7.23 -0.49
CA GLY A 213 -16.25 -7.29 -1.00
C GLY A 213 -15.65 -8.68 -0.81
N LEU A 214 -14.80 -9.10 -1.75
CA LEU A 214 -14.01 -10.33 -1.68
C LEU A 214 -12.53 -9.98 -1.55
N PHE A 215 -11.83 -10.71 -0.68
CA PHE A 215 -10.39 -10.55 -0.51
C PHE A 215 -9.76 -11.87 -0.06
N GLY A 216 -8.45 -11.96 -0.11
CA GLY A 216 -7.74 -13.18 0.23
C GLY A 216 -6.50 -13.37 -0.61
N ILE A 217 -5.92 -14.55 -0.58
CA ILE A 217 -4.75 -14.93 -1.38
C ILE A 217 -5.06 -16.17 -2.19
N PHE A 218 -4.56 -16.21 -3.43
CA PHE A 218 -4.70 -17.38 -4.30
C PHE A 218 -4.13 -18.65 -3.65
N GLY A 219 -4.94 -19.70 -3.61
CA GLY A 219 -4.57 -20.96 -2.95
C GLY A 219 -4.65 -20.95 -1.43
N GLY A 220 -4.95 -19.80 -0.82
CA GLY A 220 -5.13 -19.65 0.62
C GLY A 220 -6.58 -19.36 1.02
N GLN A 221 -6.75 -18.53 2.03
CA GLN A 221 -8.07 -18.16 2.53
C GLN A 221 -8.83 -17.28 1.54
N VAL A 222 -10.13 -17.51 1.44
CA VAL A 222 -11.08 -16.63 0.75
C VAL A 222 -11.95 -15.97 1.79
N CYS A 223 -11.98 -14.66 1.76
CA CYS A 223 -12.73 -13.84 2.70
C CYS A 223 -13.78 -13.00 1.97
N CYS A 224 -14.90 -12.75 2.62
CA CYS A 224 -15.89 -11.78 2.16
C CYS A 224 -16.36 -10.89 3.31
N THR A 225 -16.79 -9.69 2.97
CA THR A 225 -17.30 -8.71 3.93
C THR A 225 -18.47 -7.93 3.35
N ASP A 226 -19.40 -7.53 4.23
CA ASP A 226 -20.45 -6.54 3.95
C ASP A 226 -20.10 -5.15 4.55
N GLY A 227 -18.85 -4.99 5.04
CA GLY A 227 -18.39 -3.80 5.73
C GLY A 227 -18.58 -3.83 7.26
N THR A 228 -19.40 -4.75 7.77
CA THR A 228 -19.64 -4.94 9.21
C THR A 228 -19.08 -6.26 9.69
N TRP A 229 -19.32 -7.32 8.92
CA TRP A 229 -18.88 -8.68 9.21
C TRP A 229 -17.86 -9.16 8.21
N VAL A 230 -16.93 -9.98 8.67
CA VAL A 230 -15.98 -10.70 7.82
C VAL A 230 -16.18 -12.18 7.99
N TYR A 231 -16.43 -12.87 6.89
CA TYR A 231 -16.41 -14.33 6.82
C TYR A 231 -15.12 -14.80 6.14
N MET A 232 -14.41 -15.71 6.80
CA MET A 232 -13.14 -16.27 6.29
C MET A 232 -13.31 -17.78 6.08
N ARG A 233 -13.07 -18.25 4.88
CA ARG A 233 -13.07 -19.66 4.52
C ARG A 233 -11.64 -20.16 4.31
N SER A 234 -11.21 -21.10 5.14
CA SER A 234 -9.90 -21.74 4.98
C SER A 234 -9.86 -22.60 3.71
N PRO A 235 -8.67 -22.73 3.08
CA PRO A 235 -8.47 -23.69 2.00
C PRO A 235 -8.64 -25.13 2.50
N LEU A 236 -8.80 -26.06 1.57
CA LEU A 236 -8.76 -27.49 1.91
C LEU A 236 -7.34 -27.87 2.36
N PRO A 237 -7.19 -28.84 3.32
CA PRO A 237 -5.89 -29.22 3.88
C PRO A 237 -4.83 -29.65 2.85
N ASP A 238 -5.26 -30.16 1.71
CA ASP A 238 -4.42 -30.71 0.65
C ASP A 238 -4.23 -29.76 -0.54
N ASN A 239 -4.34 -28.45 -0.36
CA ASN A 239 -4.12 -27.50 -1.45
C ASN A 239 -2.63 -27.13 -1.56
N PRO A 240 -1.84 -27.81 -2.44
CA PRO A 240 -0.38 -27.62 -2.51
C PRO A 240 0.06 -26.30 -3.15
N VAL A 241 -0.88 -25.53 -3.70
CA VAL A 241 -0.57 -24.37 -4.56
C VAL A 241 -0.15 -23.15 -3.75
N SER A 242 -0.59 -23.02 -2.48
CA SER A 242 -0.31 -21.83 -1.68
C SER A 242 1.17 -21.66 -1.32
N TYR A 243 1.93 -22.73 -1.15
CA TYR A 243 3.34 -22.65 -0.74
C TYR A 243 4.33 -22.39 -1.88
N THR A 244 4.02 -22.81 -3.11
CA THR A 244 4.92 -22.62 -4.25
C THR A 244 4.89 -21.19 -4.80
N HIS A 245 3.78 -20.48 -4.70
CA HIS A 245 3.65 -19.10 -5.18
C HIS A 245 4.27 -18.09 -4.21
N LEU A 246 4.10 -18.29 -2.90
CA LEU A 246 4.68 -17.42 -1.88
C LEU A 246 6.21 -17.45 -1.90
N ARG A 247 6.83 -18.61 -2.15
CA ARG A 247 8.29 -18.73 -2.27
C ARG A 247 8.87 -18.14 -3.55
N ALA A 248 8.10 -18.03 -4.61
CA ALA A 248 8.60 -17.49 -5.89
C ALA A 248 8.75 -15.97 -5.86
N HIS A 249 8.00 -15.26 -5.03
CA HIS A 249 8.11 -13.80 -4.87
C HIS A 249 9.17 -13.38 -3.83
N GLU A 250 9.54 -14.27 -2.91
CA GLU A 250 10.49 -13.98 -1.83
C GLU A 250 11.95 -14.38 -2.14
N THR A 251 12.19 -15.09 -3.23
CA THR A 251 13.53 -15.56 -3.64
C THR A 251 14.11 -14.86 -4.86
N GLY A 252 13.50 -13.79 -5.31
CA GLY A 252 13.96 -12.97 -6.44
C GLY A 252 14.94 -11.87 -6.05
#